data_ba0860736b3b580d60eaf460dab7da88
#
_entry.id   ba0860736b3b580d60eaf460dab7da88
#
_cell.length_a   1.000
_cell.length_b   1.000
_cell.length_c   1.000
_cell.angle_alpha   90.00
_cell.angle_beta   90.00
_cell.angle_gamma   90.00
#
_symmetry.space_group_name_H-M   'P 1'
#
loop_
_entity.id
_entity.type
_entity.pdbx_description
1 polymer ?
#
loop_
_entity_poly.entity_id
_entity_poly.type
_entity_poly.pdbx_seq_one_letter_code
_entity_poly.pdbx_strand_id
1 'polypeptide(L)'
;YALTCGELALMLNGEKMLKDGEQCNLHVVKMKGWKRKMDYTQTGLQWVPSSPHIPHPYSAFFYPVSGILGELGYMSIGVGYTIPFQMFAAPWMEAEKLAGNLNRLNVPGVIFRPMYLKPFYSVGKGELLQGVQVHIMDFGKAPLSDLQFLVMQEVAALYPDRAVFDHADKGRFNMFDKVSGSRQIRERFSKRNRWEDIRDYWYK
;
A
#
# COMPACT_ATOMS: atom_id res chain seq x y z
N TYR A 1 2.73 -2.58 10.81
CA TYR A 1 3.20 -1.95 12.07
C TYR A 1 2.31 -2.38 13.22
N ALA A 2 2.91 -2.90 14.29
CA ALA A 2 2.17 -3.45 15.43
C ALA A 2 1.96 -2.44 16.58
N LEU A 3 2.59 -1.27 16.52
CA LEU A 3 2.53 -0.25 17.57
C LEU A 3 1.35 0.70 17.38
N THR A 4 0.64 1.01 18.47
CA THR A 4 -0.27 2.16 18.53
C THR A 4 0.54 3.46 18.58
N CYS A 5 -0.13 4.60 18.30
CA CYS A 5 0.53 5.91 18.43
C CYS A 5 1.12 6.14 19.82
N GLY A 6 0.41 5.73 20.88
CA GLY A 6 0.91 5.84 22.24
C GLY A 6 2.13 4.95 22.52
N GLU A 7 2.13 3.72 22.02
CA GLU A 7 3.29 2.81 22.15
C GLU A 7 4.50 3.33 21.36
N LEU A 8 4.28 3.86 20.15
CA LEU A 8 5.34 4.49 19.36
C LEU A 8 5.93 5.71 20.08
N ALA A 9 5.07 6.57 20.64
CA ALA A 9 5.52 7.73 21.40
C ALA A 9 6.35 7.32 22.65
N LEU A 10 5.90 6.30 23.38
CA LEU A 10 6.63 5.76 24.53
C LEU A 10 8.00 5.20 24.09
N MET A 11 8.06 4.48 22.98
CA MET A 11 9.32 3.94 22.44
C MET A 11 10.28 5.08 22.07
N LEU A 12 9.83 6.03 21.25
CA LEU A 12 10.66 7.16 20.81
C LEU A 12 11.22 7.97 21.98
N ASN A 13 10.37 8.22 22.99
CA ASN A 13 10.77 8.95 24.19
C ASN A 13 11.70 8.13 25.09
N GLY A 14 11.40 6.85 25.30
CA GLY A 14 12.20 5.95 26.14
C GLY A 14 13.59 5.66 25.57
N GLU A 15 13.68 5.42 24.27
CA GLU A 15 14.92 5.15 23.54
C GLU A 15 15.72 6.43 23.20
N LYS A 16 15.28 7.59 23.69
CA LYS A 16 15.93 8.90 23.42
C LYS A 16 16.10 9.20 21.92
N MET A 17 15.10 8.83 21.12
CA MET A 17 15.12 9.02 19.68
C MET A 17 14.63 10.41 19.23
N LEU A 18 14.31 11.30 20.16
CA LEU A 18 14.02 12.70 19.88
C LEU A 18 15.32 13.47 19.58
N LYS A 19 15.16 14.68 19.02
CA LYS A 19 16.31 15.53 18.68
C LYS A 19 17.24 15.67 19.90
N ASP A 20 18.54 15.54 19.68
CA ASP A 20 19.60 15.67 20.68
C ASP A 20 19.49 14.68 21.88
N GLY A 21 18.70 13.62 21.72
CA GLY A 21 18.47 12.62 22.78
C GLY A 21 17.57 13.11 23.91
N GLU A 22 16.81 14.18 23.68
CA GLU A 22 15.87 14.74 24.64
C GLU A 22 14.76 13.75 25.00
N GLN A 23 14.21 13.91 26.19
CA GLN A 23 13.02 13.19 26.65
C GLN A 23 12.00 14.20 27.19
N CYS A 24 10.73 13.91 26.96
CA CYS A 24 9.66 14.70 27.53
C CYS A 24 8.89 13.94 28.63
N ASN A 25 8.15 14.66 29.46
CA ASN A 25 7.21 14.06 30.40
C ASN A 25 5.96 13.62 29.60
N LEU A 26 5.96 12.37 29.17
CA LEU A 26 4.94 11.81 28.27
C LEU A 26 3.82 11.13 29.05
N HIS A 27 2.59 11.60 28.83
CA HIS A 27 1.38 11.00 29.35
C HIS A 27 0.53 10.40 28.21
N VAL A 28 0.37 9.08 28.20
CA VAL A 28 -0.47 8.37 27.23
C VAL A 28 -1.85 8.09 27.83
N VAL A 29 -2.89 8.72 27.29
CA VAL A 29 -4.27 8.43 27.65
C VAL A 29 -4.78 7.25 26.84
N LYS A 30 -4.99 6.11 27.49
CA LYS A 30 -5.45 4.87 26.85
C LYS A 30 -6.95 4.93 26.56
N MET A 31 -7.33 4.43 25.38
CA MET A 31 -8.75 4.21 25.04
C MET A 31 -9.35 3.09 25.90
N LYS A 32 -10.55 3.34 26.41
CA LYS A 32 -11.32 2.31 27.15
C LYS A 32 -12.01 1.38 26.17
N GLY A 33 -11.96 0.06 26.44
CA GLY A 33 -12.68 -0.95 25.68
C GLY A 33 -12.03 -1.34 24.34
N TRP A 34 -11.01 -0.62 23.87
CA TRP A 34 -10.29 -0.97 22.65
C TRP A 34 -9.41 -2.20 22.82
N LYS A 35 -9.39 -3.07 21.82
CA LYS A 35 -8.51 -4.24 21.72
C LYS A 35 -7.77 -4.22 20.39
N ARG A 36 -6.51 -4.66 20.38
CA ARG A 36 -5.65 -4.67 19.18
C ARG A 36 -6.25 -5.39 17.97
N LYS A 37 -7.10 -6.38 18.19
CA LYS A 37 -7.77 -7.15 17.12
C LYS A 37 -9.03 -6.49 16.57
N MET A 38 -9.49 -5.39 17.16
CA MET A 38 -10.68 -4.69 16.70
C MET A 38 -10.39 -3.88 15.45
N ASP A 39 -11.27 -3.96 14.46
CA ASP A 39 -11.38 -2.97 13.41
C ASP A 39 -12.29 -1.81 13.86
N TYR A 40 -12.31 -0.73 13.06
CA TYR A 40 -13.08 0.47 13.43
C TYR A 40 -14.59 0.20 13.55
N THR A 41 -15.14 -0.69 12.71
CA THR A 41 -16.59 -0.98 12.70
C THR A 41 -17.06 -1.61 14.00
N GLN A 42 -16.19 -2.33 14.71
CA GLN A 42 -16.46 -2.95 16.01
C GLN A 42 -16.50 -1.95 17.17
N THR A 43 -16.09 -0.71 16.94
CA THR A 43 -16.12 0.34 17.97
C THR A 43 -17.53 0.91 18.20
N GLY A 44 -18.44 0.74 17.25
CA GLY A 44 -19.76 1.37 17.25
C GLY A 44 -19.76 2.89 16.98
N LEU A 45 -18.58 3.47 16.69
CA LEU A 45 -18.44 4.89 16.40
C LEU A 45 -18.72 5.18 14.91
N GLN A 46 -19.27 6.37 14.65
CA GLN A 46 -19.41 6.85 13.27
C GLN A 46 -18.05 7.15 12.67
N TRP A 47 -17.86 6.76 11.40
CA TRP A 47 -16.62 7.06 10.72
C TRP A 47 -16.49 8.56 10.44
N VAL A 48 -15.36 9.12 10.83
CA VAL A 48 -14.97 10.48 10.46
C VAL A 48 -13.74 10.35 9.55
N PRO A 49 -13.80 10.79 8.28
CA PRO A 49 -12.67 10.70 7.36
C PRO A 49 -11.43 11.42 7.92
N SER A 50 -10.38 10.67 8.17
CA SER A 50 -9.10 11.22 8.67
C SER A 50 -8.29 11.91 7.56
N SER A 51 -8.62 11.64 6.29
CA SER A 51 -8.02 12.21 5.10
C SER A 51 -9.02 12.12 3.95
N PRO A 52 -8.96 13.02 2.93
CA PRO A 52 -9.75 12.88 1.70
C PRO A 52 -9.55 11.52 1.01
N HIS A 53 -8.40 10.88 1.24
CA HIS A 53 -8.07 9.58 0.66
C HIS A 53 -8.43 8.39 1.56
N ILE A 54 -8.97 8.65 2.74
CA ILE A 54 -9.47 7.62 3.69
C ILE A 54 -10.96 7.89 3.96
N PRO A 55 -11.83 7.84 2.94
CA PRO A 55 -13.23 8.22 3.06
C PRO A 55 -14.08 7.20 3.83
N HIS A 56 -13.64 5.96 3.94
CA HIS A 56 -14.38 4.86 4.55
C HIS A 56 -13.54 4.10 5.58
N PRO A 57 -14.17 3.45 6.58
CA PRO A 57 -13.45 2.62 7.56
C PRO A 57 -12.54 1.57 6.92
N TYR A 58 -12.99 0.98 5.80
CA TYR A 58 -12.23 -0.03 5.07
C TYR A 58 -11.03 0.52 4.30
N SER A 59 -10.96 1.81 4.02
CA SER A 59 -9.83 2.41 3.31
C SER A 59 -8.50 2.18 4.00
N ALA A 60 -8.50 2.08 5.34
CA ALA A 60 -7.31 1.80 6.13
C ALA A 60 -6.71 0.42 5.82
N PHE A 61 -7.54 -0.59 5.51
CA PHE A 61 -7.08 -1.92 5.12
C PHE A 61 -6.43 -1.93 3.73
N PHE A 62 -6.87 -1.04 2.83
CA PHE A 62 -6.32 -0.95 1.48
C PHE A 62 -5.05 -0.08 1.41
N TYR A 63 -4.78 0.76 2.40
CA TYR A 63 -3.56 1.56 2.41
C TYR A 63 -2.29 0.70 2.30
N PRO A 64 -2.08 -0.39 3.05
CA PRO A 64 -0.93 -1.27 2.88
C PRO A 64 -0.93 -2.05 1.54
N VAL A 65 -2.07 -2.17 0.86
CA VAL A 65 -2.17 -2.88 -0.43
C VAL A 65 -1.42 -2.15 -1.54
N SER A 66 -1.45 -0.82 -1.57
CA SER A 66 -0.91 -0.04 -2.70
C SER A 66 -0.17 1.24 -2.29
N GLY A 67 -0.27 1.64 -1.01
CA GLY A 67 0.23 2.94 -0.54
C GLY A 67 1.73 3.13 -0.74
N ILE A 68 2.55 2.10 -0.51
CA ILE A 68 4.00 2.17 -0.70
C ILE A 68 4.32 2.36 -2.20
N LEU A 69 3.68 1.58 -3.08
CA LEU A 69 3.83 1.73 -4.52
C LEU A 69 3.37 3.12 -5.01
N GLY A 70 2.31 3.64 -4.39
CA GLY A 70 1.79 4.97 -4.67
C GLY A 70 2.79 6.10 -4.50
N GLU A 71 3.78 5.94 -3.60
CA GLU A 71 4.85 6.90 -3.41
C GLU A 71 5.72 7.10 -4.66
N LEU A 72 5.78 6.12 -5.54
CA LEU A 72 6.50 6.22 -6.82
C LEU A 72 5.77 7.07 -7.86
N GLY A 73 4.44 7.27 -7.73
CA GLY A 73 3.65 8.05 -8.67
C GLY A 73 3.63 7.51 -10.10
N TYR A 74 3.97 6.24 -10.29
CA TYR A 74 4.14 5.62 -11.60
C TYR A 74 2.83 5.08 -12.20
N MET A 75 1.96 4.56 -11.35
CA MET A 75 0.62 4.12 -11.73
C MET A 75 -0.42 4.63 -10.74
N SER A 76 -1.66 4.72 -11.17
CA SER A 76 -2.78 5.09 -10.30
C SER A 76 -3.05 3.97 -9.31
N ILE A 77 -3.18 4.33 -8.04
CA ILE A 77 -3.61 3.45 -6.94
C ILE A 77 -5.04 3.78 -6.48
N GLY A 78 -5.80 4.48 -7.30
CA GLY A 78 -7.17 4.90 -6.99
C GLY A 78 -7.28 6.25 -6.28
N VAL A 79 -6.17 6.87 -5.89
CA VAL A 79 -6.15 8.28 -5.45
C VAL A 79 -6.50 9.14 -6.65
N GLY A 80 -7.53 9.99 -6.50
CA GLY A 80 -8.12 10.74 -7.62
C GLY A 80 -9.32 10.05 -8.25
N TYR A 81 -9.80 8.98 -7.64
CA TYR A 81 -11.04 8.28 -7.95
C TYR A 81 -11.78 7.88 -6.67
N THR A 82 -12.94 7.22 -6.79
CA THR A 82 -13.84 6.92 -5.65
C THR A 82 -13.37 5.81 -4.72
N ILE A 83 -12.34 5.04 -5.11
CA ILE A 83 -11.83 3.87 -4.39
C ILE A 83 -10.30 3.97 -4.16
N PRO A 84 -9.86 4.94 -3.33
CA PRO A 84 -8.42 5.12 -3.05
C PRO A 84 -7.80 3.84 -2.48
N PHE A 85 -6.59 3.53 -2.93
CA PHE A 85 -5.77 2.38 -2.57
C PHE A 85 -6.30 1.00 -3.00
N GLN A 86 -7.44 0.92 -3.68
CA GLN A 86 -8.09 -0.34 -4.03
C GLN A 86 -7.81 -0.80 -5.47
N MET A 87 -6.85 -0.18 -6.15
CA MET A 87 -6.57 -0.50 -7.54
C MET A 87 -5.12 -0.26 -7.94
N PHE A 88 -4.79 -0.78 -9.12
CA PHE A 88 -3.56 -0.49 -9.85
C PHE A 88 -3.91 -0.30 -11.32
N ALA A 89 -3.65 0.89 -11.87
CA ALA A 89 -4.05 1.21 -13.25
C ALA A 89 -3.08 2.19 -13.93
N ALA A 90 -2.94 2.04 -15.25
CA ALA A 90 -2.18 2.94 -16.10
C ALA A 90 -2.76 2.95 -17.53
N PRO A 91 -2.45 3.98 -18.38
CA PRO A 91 -2.99 4.04 -19.74
C PRO A 91 -2.53 2.89 -20.65
N TRP A 92 -1.36 2.33 -20.37
CA TRP A 92 -0.71 1.27 -21.14
C TRP A 92 -1.00 -0.16 -20.66
N MET A 93 -1.76 -0.33 -19.57
CA MET A 93 -2.15 -1.64 -19.08
C MET A 93 -3.32 -2.22 -19.89
N GLU A 94 -3.40 -3.55 -19.92
CA GLU A 94 -4.52 -4.32 -20.43
C GLU A 94 -5.24 -4.99 -19.25
N ALA A 95 -6.40 -4.45 -18.87
CA ALA A 95 -7.10 -4.80 -17.64
C ALA A 95 -7.37 -6.30 -17.50
N GLU A 96 -7.91 -6.93 -18.56
CA GLU A 96 -8.25 -8.35 -18.56
C GLU A 96 -7.03 -9.26 -18.41
N LYS A 97 -5.95 -8.90 -19.11
CA LYS A 97 -4.71 -9.67 -19.13
C LYS A 97 -4.02 -9.62 -17.77
N LEU A 98 -3.92 -8.42 -17.18
CA LEU A 98 -3.34 -8.24 -15.86
C LEU A 98 -4.17 -8.95 -14.77
N ALA A 99 -5.50 -8.80 -14.80
CA ALA A 99 -6.38 -9.51 -13.86
C ALA A 99 -6.26 -11.03 -13.99
N GLY A 100 -6.22 -11.55 -15.21
CA GLY A 100 -6.04 -12.97 -15.47
C GLY A 100 -4.73 -13.52 -14.90
N ASN A 101 -3.61 -12.78 -15.08
CA ASN A 101 -2.31 -13.19 -14.53
C ASN A 101 -2.31 -13.15 -12.99
N LEU A 102 -2.77 -12.07 -12.41
CA LEU A 102 -2.82 -11.92 -10.95
C LEU A 102 -3.71 -12.98 -10.28
N ASN A 103 -4.87 -13.29 -10.88
CA ASN A 103 -5.75 -14.33 -10.34
C ASN A 103 -5.15 -15.75 -10.45
N ARG A 104 -4.29 -16.02 -11.45
CA ARG A 104 -3.56 -17.29 -11.53
C ARG A 104 -2.54 -17.50 -10.40
N LEU A 105 -2.11 -16.42 -9.72
CA LEU A 105 -1.28 -16.54 -8.51
C LEU A 105 -2.01 -17.17 -7.33
N ASN A 106 -3.35 -17.28 -7.39
CA ASN A 106 -4.22 -17.82 -6.34
C ASN A 106 -3.92 -17.24 -4.96
N VAL A 107 -3.77 -15.89 -4.88
CA VAL A 107 -3.47 -15.21 -3.62
C VAL A 107 -4.61 -15.42 -2.63
N PRO A 108 -4.34 -15.97 -1.43
CA PRO A 108 -5.40 -16.28 -0.47
C PRO A 108 -6.25 -15.07 -0.11
N GLY A 109 -7.59 -15.20 -0.19
CA GLY A 109 -8.53 -14.15 0.20
C GLY A 109 -8.57 -12.93 -0.71
N VAL A 110 -8.02 -13.00 -1.92
CA VAL A 110 -7.95 -11.86 -2.86
C VAL A 110 -8.46 -12.26 -4.24
N ILE A 111 -9.21 -11.35 -4.87
CA ILE A 111 -9.61 -11.43 -6.28
C ILE A 111 -9.27 -10.10 -6.97
N PHE A 112 -8.72 -10.19 -8.17
CA PHE A 112 -8.44 -9.04 -9.02
C PHE A 112 -9.49 -8.95 -10.12
N ARG A 113 -10.24 -7.84 -10.16
CA ARG A 113 -11.25 -7.57 -11.17
C ARG A 113 -10.70 -6.59 -12.22
N PRO A 114 -10.88 -6.83 -13.52
CA PRO A 114 -10.56 -5.84 -14.55
C PRO A 114 -11.32 -4.54 -14.29
N MET A 115 -10.66 -3.40 -14.51
CA MET A 115 -11.23 -2.09 -14.26
C MET A 115 -10.77 -1.06 -15.28
N TYR A 116 -11.71 -0.18 -15.65
CA TYR A 116 -11.53 0.97 -16.55
C TYR A 116 -12.00 2.22 -15.81
N LEU A 117 -11.21 3.29 -15.83
CA LEU A 117 -11.54 4.51 -15.10
C LEU A 117 -10.92 5.74 -15.74
N LYS A 118 -11.45 6.89 -15.37
CA LYS A 118 -10.90 8.20 -15.71
C LYS A 118 -10.77 9.02 -14.43
N PRO A 119 -9.56 9.12 -13.82
CA PRO A 119 -9.36 9.88 -12.60
C PRO A 119 -9.61 11.37 -12.81
N PHE A 120 -10.12 12.05 -11.79
CA PHE A 120 -10.37 13.50 -11.84
C PHE A 120 -9.21 14.30 -11.25
N TYR A 121 -8.26 13.67 -10.52
CA TYR A 121 -6.97 14.27 -10.13
C TYR A 121 -5.92 13.16 -9.92
N SER A 122 -4.68 13.54 -9.54
CA SER A 122 -3.54 12.65 -9.30
C SER A 122 -3.05 11.95 -10.57
N VAL A 123 -2.44 10.77 -10.43
CA VAL A 123 -1.82 10.02 -11.55
C VAL A 123 -2.87 9.64 -12.58
N GLY A 124 -2.64 9.99 -13.83
CA GLY A 124 -3.54 9.71 -14.95
C GLY A 124 -4.77 10.62 -15.04
N LYS A 125 -4.73 11.79 -14.36
CA LYS A 125 -5.85 12.76 -14.40
C LYS A 125 -6.35 13.01 -15.83
N GLY A 126 -7.64 12.72 -16.04
CA GLY A 126 -8.32 12.98 -17.32
C GLY A 126 -8.02 11.96 -18.42
N GLU A 127 -7.14 10.99 -18.19
CA GLU A 127 -6.84 9.89 -19.12
C GLU A 127 -7.72 8.68 -18.85
N LEU A 128 -7.99 7.89 -19.88
CA LEU A 128 -8.60 6.56 -19.71
C LEU A 128 -7.52 5.59 -19.25
N LEU A 129 -7.65 5.11 -18.02
CA LEU A 129 -6.77 4.10 -17.46
C LEU A 129 -7.43 2.73 -17.49
N GLN A 130 -6.61 1.71 -17.62
CA GLN A 130 -6.97 0.31 -17.48
C GLN A 130 -6.13 -0.34 -16.39
N GLY A 131 -6.68 -1.33 -15.73
CA GLY A 131 -5.95 -2.04 -14.68
C GLY A 131 -6.85 -2.97 -13.88
N VAL A 132 -6.54 -3.13 -12.60
CA VAL A 132 -7.25 -4.05 -11.73
C VAL A 132 -7.74 -3.37 -10.47
N GLN A 133 -8.97 -3.70 -10.04
CA GLN A 133 -9.45 -3.46 -8.70
C GLN A 133 -9.13 -4.66 -7.82
N VAL A 134 -8.68 -4.42 -6.60
CA VAL A 134 -8.41 -5.44 -5.60
C VAL A 134 -9.66 -5.65 -4.75
N HIS A 135 -10.18 -6.86 -4.73
CA HIS A 135 -11.24 -7.28 -3.82
C HIS A 135 -10.64 -8.18 -2.74
N ILE A 136 -10.77 -7.76 -1.48
CA ILE A 136 -10.37 -8.58 -0.33
C ILE A 136 -11.60 -9.37 0.12
N MET A 137 -11.58 -10.67 -0.15
CA MET A 137 -12.65 -11.59 0.20
C MET A 137 -12.51 -12.14 1.63
N ASP A 138 -11.28 -12.16 2.16
CA ASP A 138 -10.98 -12.60 3.51
C ASP A 138 -9.76 -11.83 4.04
N PHE A 139 -10.02 -10.84 4.89
CA PHE A 139 -8.97 -10.00 5.49
C PHE A 139 -8.03 -10.78 6.44
N GLY A 140 -8.49 -11.93 6.96
CA GLY A 140 -7.66 -12.77 7.83
C GLY A 140 -6.62 -13.60 7.07
N LYS A 141 -6.81 -13.78 5.76
CA LYS A 141 -5.91 -14.57 4.90
C LYS A 141 -5.12 -13.72 3.90
N ALA A 142 -5.67 -12.56 3.51
CA ALA A 142 -5.06 -11.72 2.48
C ALA A 142 -3.71 -11.14 2.95
N PRO A 143 -2.61 -11.37 2.21
CA PRO A 143 -1.30 -10.79 2.53
C PRO A 143 -1.24 -9.34 1.99
N LEU A 144 -1.90 -8.42 2.69
CA LEU A 144 -2.20 -7.07 2.20
C LEU A 144 -0.97 -6.32 1.67
N SER A 145 0.15 -6.36 2.39
CA SER A 145 1.35 -5.62 2.02
C SER A 145 2.15 -6.23 0.86
N ASP A 146 1.92 -7.52 0.58
CA ASP A 146 2.60 -8.23 -0.51
C ASP A 146 2.01 -7.90 -1.86
N LEU A 147 0.71 -7.54 -1.89
CA LEU A 147 -0.06 -7.37 -3.12
C LEU A 147 0.59 -6.39 -4.10
N GLN A 148 1.13 -5.28 -3.60
CA GLN A 148 1.81 -4.31 -4.45
C GLN A 148 3.04 -4.88 -5.15
N PHE A 149 3.82 -5.75 -4.48
CA PHE A 149 5.00 -6.40 -5.09
C PHE A 149 4.60 -7.47 -6.09
N LEU A 150 3.52 -8.23 -5.81
CA LEU A 150 2.95 -9.17 -6.76
C LEU A 150 2.43 -8.47 -8.02
N VAL A 151 1.78 -7.32 -7.86
CA VAL A 151 1.34 -6.50 -9.00
C VAL A 151 2.55 -5.97 -9.78
N MET A 152 3.57 -5.44 -9.11
CA MET A 152 4.80 -4.99 -9.76
C MET A 152 5.50 -6.11 -10.53
N GLN A 153 5.52 -7.33 -9.99
CA GLN A 153 6.05 -8.52 -10.63
C GLN A 153 5.28 -8.86 -11.92
N GLU A 154 3.94 -8.93 -11.85
CA GLU A 154 3.11 -9.25 -13.00
C GLU A 154 3.13 -8.15 -14.06
N VAL A 155 3.23 -6.89 -13.64
CA VAL A 155 3.45 -5.75 -14.55
C VAL A 155 4.77 -5.91 -15.31
N ALA A 156 5.87 -6.20 -14.61
CA ALA A 156 7.17 -6.40 -15.27
C ALA A 156 7.19 -7.63 -16.20
N ALA A 157 6.46 -8.69 -15.86
CA ALA A 157 6.34 -9.88 -16.67
C ALA A 157 5.52 -9.65 -17.96
N LEU A 158 4.42 -8.90 -17.85
CA LEU A 158 3.52 -8.61 -18.98
C LEU A 158 4.04 -7.48 -19.87
N TYR A 159 4.72 -6.51 -19.28
CA TYR A 159 5.22 -5.30 -19.93
C TYR A 159 6.70 -5.10 -19.55
N PRO A 160 7.63 -5.85 -20.16
CA PRO A 160 9.07 -5.78 -19.82
C PRO A 160 9.65 -4.36 -19.92
N ASP A 161 9.15 -3.56 -20.88
CA ASP A 161 9.54 -2.16 -21.06
C ASP A 161 8.81 -1.20 -20.09
N ARG A 162 8.15 -1.70 -19.05
CA ARG A 162 7.36 -0.93 -18.09
C ARG A 162 7.60 -1.35 -16.64
N ALA A 163 8.73 -1.99 -16.36
CA ALA A 163 9.09 -2.34 -14.99
C ALA A 163 9.15 -1.06 -14.12
N VAL A 164 8.54 -1.13 -12.94
CA VAL A 164 8.21 0.09 -12.15
C VAL A 164 9.46 0.91 -11.80
N PHE A 165 10.54 0.28 -11.35
CA PHE A 165 11.74 0.99 -10.93
C PHE A 165 12.61 1.50 -12.08
N ASP A 166 12.39 1.02 -13.30
CA ASP A 166 13.10 1.50 -14.48
C ASP A 166 12.47 2.79 -15.02
N HIS A 167 11.19 3.01 -14.73
CA HIS A 167 10.39 4.11 -15.30
C HIS A 167 9.84 5.11 -14.26
N ALA A 168 9.76 4.74 -12.98
CA ALA A 168 9.34 5.67 -11.94
C ALA A 168 10.37 6.79 -11.75
N ASP A 169 9.89 7.96 -11.36
CA ASP A 169 10.76 9.10 -11.03
C ASP A 169 11.73 8.74 -9.89
N LYS A 170 13.03 8.76 -10.20
CA LYS A 170 14.10 8.45 -9.24
C LYS A 170 14.11 9.39 -8.04
N GLY A 171 13.63 10.63 -8.21
CA GLY A 171 13.47 11.58 -7.11
C GLY A 171 12.51 11.08 -6.01
N ARG A 172 11.61 10.16 -6.35
CA ARG A 172 10.64 9.56 -5.43
C ARG A 172 11.14 8.30 -4.73
N PHE A 173 12.27 7.75 -5.13
CA PHE A 173 12.82 6.53 -4.53
C PHE A 173 13.10 6.66 -3.04
N ASN A 174 13.58 7.83 -2.60
CA ASN A 174 13.83 8.07 -1.18
C ASN A 174 12.54 7.97 -0.33
N MET A 175 11.39 8.41 -0.85
CA MET A 175 10.12 8.25 -0.16
C MET A 175 9.67 6.79 -0.13
N PHE A 176 9.76 6.10 -1.25
CA PHE A 176 9.50 4.64 -1.30
C PHE A 176 10.36 3.88 -0.29
N ASP A 177 11.68 4.16 -0.25
CA ASP A 177 12.63 3.51 0.66
C ASP A 177 12.27 3.77 2.14
N LYS A 178 11.85 5.00 2.47
CA LYS A 178 11.41 5.36 3.82
C LYS A 178 10.13 4.63 4.22
N VAL A 179 9.13 4.59 3.35
CA VAL A 179 7.83 3.97 3.64
C VAL A 179 7.93 2.45 3.66
N SER A 180 8.76 1.85 2.83
CA SER A 180 9.05 0.41 2.88
C SER A 180 9.98 0.02 4.04
N GLY A 181 10.58 0.99 4.72
CA GLY A 181 11.47 0.79 5.88
C GLY A 181 12.92 0.48 5.50
N SER A 182 13.21 0.21 4.24
CA SER A 182 14.57 -0.11 3.80
C SER A 182 14.79 0.09 2.31
N ARG A 183 15.89 0.76 1.96
CA ARG A 183 16.38 0.86 0.59
C ARG A 183 16.66 -0.53 -0.03
N GLN A 184 17.02 -1.52 0.77
CA GLN A 184 17.32 -2.86 0.29
C GLN A 184 16.12 -3.55 -0.38
N ILE A 185 14.89 -3.21 0.01
CA ILE A 185 13.67 -3.73 -0.63
C ILE A 185 13.69 -3.38 -2.12
N ARG A 186 13.84 -2.10 -2.43
CA ARG A 186 13.92 -1.63 -3.82
C ARG A 186 15.11 -2.23 -4.57
N GLU A 187 16.31 -2.20 -3.98
CA GLU A 187 17.55 -2.66 -4.62
C GLU A 187 17.57 -4.16 -4.90
N ARG A 188 16.90 -4.96 -4.09
CA ARG A 188 16.76 -6.41 -4.34
C ARG A 188 15.68 -6.67 -5.37
N PHE A 189 14.49 -6.07 -5.20
CA PHE A 189 13.36 -6.29 -6.10
C PHE A 189 13.67 -5.86 -7.53
N SER A 190 14.29 -4.69 -7.74
CA SER A 190 14.59 -4.16 -9.08
C SER A 190 15.53 -5.02 -9.92
N LYS A 191 16.25 -5.98 -9.33
CA LYS A 191 17.16 -6.85 -10.08
C LYS A 191 16.44 -7.81 -11.03
N ARG A 192 15.33 -8.38 -10.59
CA ARG A 192 14.56 -9.38 -11.36
C ARG A 192 13.05 -9.12 -11.33
N ASN A 193 12.59 -8.12 -10.61
CA ASN A 193 11.17 -7.82 -10.37
C ASN A 193 10.40 -9.05 -9.82
N ARG A 194 10.98 -9.77 -8.85
CA ARG A 194 10.39 -10.97 -8.26
C ARG A 194 10.13 -10.78 -6.77
N TRP A 195 8.92 -11.11 -6.33
CA TRP A 195 8.53 -11.08 -4.93
C TRP A 195 9.43 -11.97 -4.06
N GLU A 196 9.81 -13.14 -4.56
CA GLU A 196 10.67 -14.08 -3.85
C GLU A 196 12.03 -13.49 -3.42
N ASP A 197 12.56 -12.48 -4.14
CA ASP A 197 13.86 -11.86 -3.85
C ASP A 197 13.83 -10.97 -2.60
N ILE A 198 12.66 -10.55 -2.18
CA ILE A 198 12.48 -9.66 -1.03
C ILE A 198 11.65 -10.27 0.09
N ARG A 199 10.88 -11.31 -0.16
CA ARG A 199 9.92 -11.89 0.78
C ARG A 199 10.52 -12.16 2.17
N ASP A 200 11.64 -12.87 2.21
CA ASP A 200 12.26 -13.24 3.48
C ASP A 200 12.86 -12.04 4.24
N TYR A 201 13.23 -10.99 3.51
CA TYR A 201 13.70 -9.73 4.08
C TYR A 201 12.52 -8.84 4.53
N TRP A 202 11.41 -8.89 3.82
CA TRP A 202 10.20 -8.14 4.12
C TRP A 202 9.55 -8.56 5.44
N TYR A 203 9.62 -9.84 5.76
CA TYR A 203 9.01 -10.41 6.97
C TYR A 203 9.97 -10.50 8.19
N LYS A 204 11.20 -10.03 8.08
CA LYS A 204 12.13 -9.91 9.21
C LYS A 204 11.91 -8.64 10.01
#